data_b64bda7081f49a18b46d2a1c341916e6
#
_entry.id   b64bda7081f49a18b46d2a1c341916e6
#
_cell.length_a   1.000
_cell.length_b   1.000
_cell.length_c   1.000
_cell.angle_alpha   90.00
_cell.angle_beta   90.00
_cell.angle_gamma   90.00
#
_symmetry.space_group_name_H-M   'P 1'
#
loop_
_entity.id
_entity.type
_entity.pdbx_description
1 polymer ?
#
loop_
_entity_poly.entity_id
_entity_poly.type
_entity_poly.pdbx_seq_one_letter_code
_entity_poly.pdbx_strand_id
1 'polypeptide(L)'
;MTQARTQGMKRVIADGLNRWFCVAIFFGLAVFASAPKVAAHSEGQAQAKREFNKTLPLNADQTLAVENKFGEVRVHGENSREVKITATIRTQANSQDKADQLANEIRIEVSQDSQGVKVRTVNPDESLVIVRIHKETSYSVDYDIAMPSDAKLWAKNAFGSVDVRGVRAWSEVVNSNGNVTLHDSGSAKLTNSFGSVDSANASGKLTVINANGSVTVQGVKGDLDVKDRFGSITVSGVQGAVSASGGNGAVSLTDVGTSVVNNSFGAFSARNVRGDITVNNNNSTIDVNTVSGSADLKGSFGGISFSNVTGKVRCTSANAKVHGTMAGDVFVKTSFGEVILEQISGQVEVEDSNSGITVRDAKGYATLTTSFGAIEASGLAKGVRAINGNGSITVSDVGGETYIKTTFGAISAQRVAGNLTAEDSNGSVSASAVSGDVSAKTSFGSVKLEDIAGTITVVNENGSVSAAARPGTGCKNISVRTSFSPIRIQLGQGSYTLSARTSFGRINSELPVTSSGEISGESLNGTIGGGGGCTLSLSNSNSGIDILKLK
;
A
#
# COMPACT_ATOMS: atom_id res chain seq x y z
N MET A 1 19.45 51.99 24.72
CA MET A 1 18.15 52.71 24.85
C MET A 1 17.12 51.60 24.87
N THR A 2 16.77 51.24 26.02
CA THR A 2 15.55 51.51 26.80
C THR A 2 14.50 50.47 26.51
N GLN A 3 14.38 49.44 27.34
CA GLN A 3 13.45 49.24 28.46
C GLN A 3 12.02 48.94 28.00
N ALA A 4 11.45 47.88 28.29
CA ALA A 4 11.06 47.14 29.51
C ALA A 4 9.55 47.19 29.71
N ARG A 5 8.91 46.13 30.04
CA ARG A 5 8.26 45.65 31.26
C ARG A 5 7.15 44.64 30.93
N THR A 6 7.30 43.47 31.34
CA THR A 6 7.06 42.74 32.61
C THR A 6 5.63 42.67 33.11
N GLN A 7 5.35 41.48 33.55
CA GLN A 7 4.46 40.96 34.62
C GLN A 7 3.16 40.34 34.09
N GLY A 8 2.75 39.20 34.50
CA GLY A 8 3.25 38.31 35.56
C GLY A 8 2.13 37.42 36.09
N MET A 9 2.58 36.26 36.54
CA MET A 9 2.00 35.50 37.65
C MET A 9 0.67 34.74 37.42
N LYS A 10 0.45 33.52 37.86
CA LYS A 10 1.09 32.47 38.70
C LYS A 10 0.23 31.22 38.49
N ARG A 11 0.84 30.06 38.31
CA ARG A 11 0.87 28.87 39.18
C ARG A 11 -0.33 28.61 40.09
N VAL A 12 -0.88 27.38 40.00
CA VAL A 12 -0.99 26.36 41.06
C VAL A 12 -1.22 25.01 40.37
N ILE A 13 -0.39 24.14 40.49
CA ILE A 13 0.01 22.80 40.90
C ILE A 13 -1.08 22.12 41.75
N ALA A 14 -1.39 20.88 41.44
CA ALA A 14 -1.22 19.65 42.20
C ALA A 14 -2.33 18.65 41.87
N ASP A 15 -1.94 17.52 41.40
CA ASP A 15 -1.83 16.21 42.04
C ASP A 15 -3.14 15.50 42.38
N GLY A 16 -3.22 14.27 41.94
CA GLY A 16 -3.65 13.18 42.80
C GLY A 16 -4.60 12.16 42.17
N LEU A 17 -4.03 11.15 41.61
CA LEU A 17 -4.28 9.70 41.83
C LEU A 17 -5.70 9.19 42.16
N ASN A 18 -6.10 8.29 41.33
CA ASN A 18 -6.51 6.89 41.65
C ASN A 18 -7.81 6.59 42.39
N ARG A 19 -8.55 5.71 41.76
CA ARG A 19 -9.13 4.45 42.30
C ARG A 19 -10.61 4.38 42.70
N TRP A 20 -11.20 3.35 42.08
CA TRP A 20 -12.10 2.32 42.60
C TRP A 20 -13.60 2.59 42.68
N PHE A 21 -14.31 1.77 41.89
CA PHE A 21 -15.49 0.94 42.24
C PHE A 21 -16.19 1.26 43.55
N CYS A 22 -17.47 1.57 43.45
CA CYS A 22 -18.46 1.06 44.43
C CYS A 22 -19.83 0.92 43.77
N VAL A 23 -20.27 -0.34 43.65
CA VAL A 23 -21.65 -0.75 43.50
C VAL A 23 -22.40 -0.41 44.77
N ALA A 24 -23.44 0.40 44.70
CA ALA A 24 -24.38 0.59 45.81
C ALA A 24 -25.76 0.14 45.37
N ILE A 25 -26.16 -1.02 45.85
CA ILE A 25 -27.52 -1.53 45.83
C ILE A 25 -28.32 -0.75 46.88
N PHE A 26 -29.30 0.02 46.48
CA PHE A 26 -30.32 0.54 47.38
C PHE A 26 -31.63 -0.21 47.22
N PHE A 27 -31.97 -1.04 48.20
CA PHE A 27 -33.30 -1.53 48.44
C PHE A 27 -34.13 -0.37 49.02
N GLY A 28 -35.09 0.11 48.29
CA GLY A 28 -36.08 1.10 48.75
C GLY A 28 -37.49 0.50 48.73
N LEU A 29 -38.06 0.43 49.90
CA LEU A 29 -39.43 -0.05 50.17
C LEU A 29 -40.47 0.64 49.28
N ALA A 30 -41.23 -0.16 48.59
CA ALA A 30 -42.42 0.30 47.82
C ALA A 30 -43.59 0.53 48.79
N VAL A 31 -43.99 1.77 48.92
CA VAL A 31 -45.30 2.13 49.48
C VAL A 31 -46.29 2.13 48.29
N PHE A 32 -47.21 1.19 48.28
CA PHE A 32 -48.31 1.15 47.32
C PHE A 32 -49.31 2.27 47.63
N ALA A 33 -49.23 3.37 46.89
CA ALA A 33 -50.33 4.29 46.74
C ALA A 33 -51.08 3.94 45.46
N SER A 34 -52.31 3.43 45.59
CA SER A 34 -53.22 3.17 44.49
C SER A 34 -53.69 4.49 43.86
N ALA A 35 -52.95 4.93 42.81
CA ALA A 35 -53.45 5.97 41.92
C ALA A 35 -54.43 5.34 40.93
N PRO A 36 -55.52 6.02 40.54
CA PRO A 36 -56.46 5.50 39.56
C PRO A 36 -55.70 5.35 38.21
N LYS A 37 -55.79 4.16 37.61
CA LYS A 37 -55.39 3.92 36.23
C LYS A 37 -56.20 4.85 35.33
N VAL A 38 -55.65 6.00 34.99
CA VAL A 38 -56.02 6.67 33.75
C VAL A 38 -55.49 5.76 32.65
N ALA A 39 -56.37 5.01 32.02
CA ALA A 39 -56.08 4.32 30.78
C ALA A 39 -55.68 5.42 29.78
N ALA A 40 -54.40 5.58 29.55
CA ALA A 40 -53.93 6.27 28.37
C ALA A 40 -54.45 5.43 27.20
N HIS A 41 -55.52 5.86 26.57
CA HIS A 41 -55.84 5.42 25.23
C HIS A 41 -54.66 5.84 24.37
N SER A 42 -53.79 4.91 24.03
CA SER A 42 -53.01 5.04 22.83
C SER A 42 -54.05 5.07 21.71
N GLU A 43 -54.38 6.27 21.23
CA GLU A 43 -55.11 6.41 19.97
C GLU A 43 -54.24 5.69 18.92
N GLY A 44 -54.64 4.46 18.61
CA GLY A 44 -54.02 3.67 17.54
C GLY A 44 -54.21 4.46 16.25
N GLN A 45 -53.15 4.85 15.62
CA GLN A 45 -53.24 5.53 14.32
C GLN A 45 -54.03 4.63 13.37
N ALA A 46 -55.07 5.17 12.77
CA ALA A 46 -55.88 4.46 11.79
C ALA A 46 -55.08 4.26 10.49
N GLN A 47 -55.25 3.11 9.86
CA GLN A 47 -54.55 2.72 8.63
C GLN A 47 -55.55 2.40 7.52
N ALA A 48 -55.19 2.80 6.28
CA ALA A 48 -55.93 2.36 5.11
C ALA A 48 -54.97 1.72 4.10
N LYS A 49 -55.46 0.75 3.37
CA LYS A 49 -54.76 0.04 2.30
C LYS A 49 -55.57 0.07 1.01
N ARG A 50 -54.96 0.43 -0.09
CA ARG A 50 -55.55 0.36 -1.43
C ARG A 50 -54.58 -0.29 -2.41
N GLU A 51 -55.08 -1.14 -3.27
CA GLU A 51 -54.28 -1.80 -4.31
C GLU A 51 -54.63 -1.24 -5.69
N PHE A 52 -53.62 -1.15 -6.52
CA PHE A 52 -53.70 -0.77 -7.92
C PHE A 52 -53.05 -1.86 -8.77
N ASN A 53 -53.73 -2.34 -9.80
CA ASN A 53 -53.23 -3.34 -10.71
C ASN A 53 -53.45 -2.88 -12.15
N LYS A 54 -52.39 -3.01 -13.00
CA LYS A 54 -52.50 -2.71 -14.42
C LYS A 54 -51.52 -3.57 -15.23
N THR A 55 -51.96 -4.07 -16.36
CA THR A 55 -51.13 -4.82 -17.31
C THR A 55 -51.11 -4.09 -18.65
N LEU A 56 -49.95 -3.94 -19.27
CA LEU A 56 -49.75 -3.26 -20.54
C LEU A 56 -48.73 -4.00 -21.38
N PRO A 57 -48.81 -3.98 -22.72
CA PRO A 57 -47.75 -4.49 -23.56
C PRO A 57 -46.48 -3.66 -23.42
N LEU A 58 -45.32 -4.31 -23.42
CA LEU A 58 -43.99 -3.70 -23.41
C LEU A 58 -43.01 -4.54 -24.23
N ASN A 59 -42.41 -3.94 -25.23
CA ASN A 59 -41.46 -4.62 -26.12
C ASN A 59 -39.99 -4.48 -25.63
N ALA A 60 -39.10 -5.30 -26.15
CA ALA A 60 -37.69 -5.36 -25.77
C ALA A 60 -36.91 -4.06 -25.96
N ASP A 61 -37.25 -3.24 -26.93
CA ASP A 61 -36.61 -1.96 -27.24
C ASP A 61 -37.18 -0.78 -26.43
N GLN A 62 -38.29 -1.00 -25.78
CA GLN A 62 -38.98 0.00 -24.99
C GLN A 62 -38.47 0.09 -23.54
N THR A 63 -38.85 1.15 -22.85
CA THR A 63 -38.41 1.44 -21.48
C THR A 63 -39.62 1.41 -20.54
N LEU A 64 -39.47 0.70 -19.41
CA LEU A 64 -40.29 0.93 -18.24
C LEU A 64 -39.67 2.05 -17.40
N ALA A 65 -40.40 3.14 -17.24
CA ALA A 65 -39.99 4.24 -16.35
C ALA A 65 -40.87 4.25 -15.09
N VAL A 66 -40.26 4.14 -13.90
CA VAL A 66 -40.94 4.14 -12.60
C VAL A 66 -40.49 5.31 -11.76
N GLU A 67 -41.40 6.16 -11.32
CA GLU A 67 -41.12 7.28 -10.41
C GLU A 67 -41.94 7.10 -9.12
N ASN A 68 -41.24 6.94 -7.99
CA ASN A 68 -41.84 6.85 -6.66
C ASN A 68 -41.18 7.81 -5.68
N LYS A 69 -41.89 8.23 -4.64
CA LYS A 69 -41.38 9.12 -3.62
C LYS A 69 -41.18 8.42 -2.27
N PHE A 70 -42.17 7.66 -1.83
CA PHE A 70 -42.15 6.95 -0.55
C PHE A 70 -42.63 5.51 -0.74
N GLY A 71 -41.88 4.56 -0.26
CA GLY A 71 -42.15 3.13 -0.35
C GLY A 71 -41.11 2.37 -1.13
N GLU A 72 -41.28 1.09 -1.24
CA GLU A 72 -40.36 0.17 -1.92
C GLU A 72 -40.71 0.04 -3.40
N VAL A 73 -39.68 -0.14 -4.24
CA VAL A 73 -39.84 -0.46 -5.67
C VAL A 73 -39.14 -1.79 -5.95
N ARG A 74 -39.93 -2.83 -6.22
CA ARG A 74 -39.45 -4.14 -6.66
C ARG A 74 -39.76 -4.32 -8.15
N VAL A 75 -38.76 -4.75 -8.92
CA VAL A 75 -38.87 -5.00 -10.34
C VAL A 75 -38.29 -6.37 -10.68
N HIS A 76 -39.10 -7.21 -11.32
CA HIS A 76 -38.71 -8.55 -11.74
C HIS A 76 -38.74 -8.67 -13.26
N GLY A 77 -37.59 -9.04 -13.86
CA GLY A 77 -37.52 -9.37 -15.27
C GLY A 77 -38.02 -10.78 -15.55
N GLU A 78 -39.04 -10.91 -16.40
CA GLU A 78 -39.67 -12.17 -16.80
C GLU A 78 -39.53 -12.40 -18.30
N ASN A 79 -39.75 -13.63 -18.73
CA ASN A 79 -39.91 -13.95 -20.15
C ASN A 79 -41.34 -13.66 -20.59
N SER A 80 -41.67 -12.39 -20.73
CA SER A 80 -43.02 -11.93 -21.11
C SER A 80 -42.92 -10.81 -22.16
N ARG A 81 -44.07 -10.38 -22.69
CA ARG A 81 -44.22 -9.21 -23.57
C ARG A 81 -45.12 -8.15 -22.93
N GLU A 82 -45.37 -8.29 -21.66
CA GLU A 82 -46.24 -7.41 -20.89
C GLU A 82 -45.55 -6.97 -19.62
N VAL A 83 -45.83 -5.76 -19.19
CA VAL A 83 -45.51 -5.28 -17.86
C VAL A 83 -46.75 -5.38 -16.99
N LYS A 84 -46.63 -6.04 -15.83
CA LYS A 84 -47.66 -6.14 -14.79
C LYS A 84 -47.25 -5.26 -13.63
N ILE A 85 -48.04 -4.27 -13.33
CA ILE A 85 -47.80 -3.27 -12.28
C ILE A 85 -48.79 -3.51 -11.15
N THR A 86 -48.28 -3.87 -10.00
CA THR A 86 -49.04 -3.90 -8.74
C THR A 86 -48.50 -2.80 -7.83
N ALA A 87 -49.34 -1.92 -7.34
CA ALA A 87 -48.98 -0.92 -6.35
C ALA A 87 -49.85 -1.01 -5.12
N THR A 88 -49.24 -1.10 -3.94
CA THR A 88 -49.92 -1.10 -2.65
C THR A 88 -49.74 0.26 -1.99
N ILE A 89 -50.83 1.02 -1.90
CA ILE A 89 -50.85 2.31 -1.20
C ILE A 89 -51.23 2.03 0.24
N ARG A 90 -50.39 2.44 1.19
CA ARG A 90 -50.67 2.40 2.63
C ARG A 90 -50.63 3.81 3.17
N THR A 91 -51.63 4.15 3.97
CA THR A 91 -51.76 5.45 4.63
C THR A 91 -51.98 5.28 6.11
N GLN A 92 -51.58 6.23 6.89
CA GLN A 92 -51.76 6.25 8.33
C GLN A 92 -52.16 7.66 8.75
N ALA A 93 -53.22 7.78 9.59
CA ALA A 93 -53.76 9.05 10.08
C ALA A 93 -54.34 8.90 11.47
N ASN A 94 -54.75 10.01 12.08
CA ASN A 94 -55.37 10.05 13.41
C ASN A 94 -56.85 9.60 13.41
N SER A 95 -57.46 9.38 12.23
CA SER A 95 -58.78 8.79 12.09
C SER A 95 -58.90 7.95 10.83
N GLN A 96 -59.82 6.98 10.80
CA GLN A 96 -60.03 6.11 9.65
C GLN A 96 -60.44 6.91 8.41
N ASP A 97 -61.38 7.86 8.56
CA ASP A 97 -61.84 8.70 7.45
C ASP A 97 -60.69 9.46 6.78
N LYS A 98 -59.76 10.00 7.58
CA LYS A 98 -58.59 10.70 7.04
C LYS A 98 -57.60 9.75 6.38
N ALA A 99 -57.42 8.54 6.93
CA ALA A 99 -56.55 7.53 6.31
C ALA A 99 -57.14 7.11 4.95
N ASP A 100 -58.43 6.85 4.87
CA ASP A 100 -59.15 6.48 3.65
C ASP A 100 -59.15 7.62 2.63
N GLN A 101 -59.38 8.85 3.07
CA GLN A 101 -59.32 10.04 2.20
C GLN A 101 -57.91 10.17 1.58
N LEU A 102 -56.85 10.12 2.39
CA LEU A 102 -55.48 10.21 1.90
C LEU A 102 -55.17 9.08 0.92
N ALA A 103 -55.59 7.84 1.19
CA ALA A 103 -55.39 6.72 0.28
C ALA A 103 -56.08 6.93 -1.08
N ASN A 104 -57.21 7.64 -1.11
CA ASN A 104 -57.95 7.94 -2.34
C ASN A 104 -57.34 9.14 -3.12
N GLU A 105 -56.69 10.06 -2.43
CA GLU A 105 -56.03 11.22 -3.04
C GLU A 105 -54.73 10.83 -3.75
N ILE A 106 -54.00 9.79 -3.28
CA ILE A 106 -52.81 9.30 -3.92
C ILE A 106 -53.16 8.59 -5.23
N ARG A 107 -52.63 9.06 -6.34
CA ARG A 107 -52.91 8.50 -7.67
C ARG A 107 -51.69 7.81 -8.26
N ILE A 108 -51.93 6.67 -8.91
CA ILE A 108 -50.97 6.00 -9.74
C ILE A 108 -51.27 6.34 -11.20
N GLU A 109 -50.47 7.17 -11.80
CA GLU A 109 -50.57 7.52 -13.21
C GLU A 109 -49.74 6.57 -14.04
N VAL A 110 -50.37 5.96 -15.04
CA VAL A 110 -49.69 5.06 -15.97
C VAL A 110 -50.03 5.53 -17.38
N SER A 111 -48.99 5.96 -18.10
CA SER A 111 -49.06 6.33 -19.52
C SER A 111 -48.24 5.39 -20.37
N GLN A 112 -48.61 5.22 -21.63
CA GLN A 112 -47.92 4.42 -22.62
C GLN A 112 -47.80 5.21 -23.92
N ASP A 113 -46.62 5.18 -24.50
CA ASP A 113 -46.31 5.76 -25.80
C ASP A 113 -45.36 4.86 -26.60
N SER A 114 -44.83 5.37 -27.70
CA SER A 114 -43.84 4.66 -28.55
C SER A 114 -42.51 4.36 -27.82
N GLN A 115 -42.17 5.09 -26.77
CA GLN A 115 -40.94 4.90 -26.00
C GLN A 115 -41.09 3.83 -24.91
N GLY A 116 -42.34 3.54 -24.50
CA GLY A 116 -42.64 2.52 -23.50
C GLY A 116 -43.73 2.87 -22.52
N VAL A 117 -43.61 2.40 -21.29
CA VAL A 117 -44.56 2.59 -20.21
C VAL A 117 -43.94 3.45 -19.13
N LYS A 118 -44.66 4.50 -18.71
CA LYS A 118 -44.29 5.34 -17.57
C LYS A 118 -45.30 5.17 -16.44
N VAL A 119 -44.79 4.90 -15.24
CA VAL A 119 -45.56 4.76 -13.99
C VAL A 119 -45.08 5.82 -13.02
N ARG A 120 -45.99 6.60 -12.48
CA ARG A 120 -45.67 7.67 -11.53
C ARG A 120 -46.67 7.71 -10.38
N THR A 121 -46.17 7.81 -9.15
CA THR A 121 -46.97 8.17 -7.99
C THR A 121 -47.16 9.68 -7.97
N VAL A 122 -48.43 10.13 -8.00
CA VAL A 122 -48.81 11.53 -7.89
C VAL A 122 -49.42 11.78 -6.53
N ASN A 123 -48.86 12.70 -5.80
CA ASN A 123 -49.29 13.09 -4.47
C ASN A 123 -50.11 14.38 -4.54
N PRO A 124 -51.14 14.55 -3.68
CA PRO A 124 -52.00 15.73 -3.69
C PRO A 124 -51.27 17.06 -3.40
N ASP A 125 -50.08 17.00 -2.76
CA ASP A 125 -49.36 18.18 -2.26
C ASP A 125 -48.34 18.79 -3.21
N GLU A 126 -48.17 18.31 -4.44
CA GLU A 126 -47.17 18.92 -5.37
C GLU A 126 -47.60 20.31 -5.89
N SER A 127 -48.82 20.75 -5.67
CA SER A 127 -49.33 22.03 -6.20
C SER A 127 -49.54 23.13 -5.17
N LEU A 128 -49.59 22.85 -3.88
CA LEU A 128 -49.85 23.87 -2.85
C LEU A 128 -49.13 23.60 -1.52
N VAL A 129 -48.06 24.36 -1.27
CA VAL A 129 -47.72 24.93 0.05
C VAL A 129 -47.03 24.04 1.10
N ILE A 130 -45.87 24.32 1.25
CA ILE A 130 -44.83 24.27 2.30
C ILE A 130 -45.30 24.33 3.79
N VAL A 131 -46.56 24.49 4.15
CA VAL A 131 -46.95 24.79 5.56
C VAL A 131 -48.19 24.06 6.05
N ARG A 132 -48.29 22.77 5.92
CA ARG A 132 -49.14 21.94 6.82
C ARG A 132 -48.78 20.48 6.68
N ILE A 133 -47.55 20.10 6.98
CA ILE A 133 -47.31 18.72 7.40
C ILE A 133 -47.96 18.58 8.75
N HIS A 134 -49.18 18.05 8.75
CA HIS A 134 -49.79 17.55 9.97
C HIS A 134 -48.89 16.43 10.46
N LYS A 135 -48.34 16.59 11.62
CA LYS A 135 -47.46 15.65 12.33
C LYS A 135 -48.01 14.23 12.49
N GLU A 136 -49.18 13.95 11.94
CA GLU A 136 -50.03 12.80 12.24
C GLU A 136 -50.42 11.96 11.03
N THR A 137 -49.91 12.27 9.83
CA THR A 137 -50.24 11.50 8.63
C THR A 137 -48.97 11.04 7.90
N SER A 138 -48.97 9.78 7.48
CA SER A 138 -47.90 9.23 6.65
C SER A 138 -48.49 8.34 5.54
N TYR A 139 -47.71 8.15 4.47
CA TYR A 139 -48.09 7.21 3.43
C TYR A 139 -46.85 6.54 2.81
N SER A 140 -47.07 5.36 2.22
CA SER A 140 -46.15 4.67 1.33
C SER A 140 -46.89 4.08 0.14
N VAL A 141 -46.16 3.99 -0.98
CA VAL A 141 -46.60 3.27 -2.17
C VAL A 141 -45.53 2.25 -2.51
N ASP A 142 -45.86 1.00 -2.29
CA ASP A 142 -44.93 -0.09 -2.60
C ASP A 142 -45.31 -0.69 -3.95
N TYR A 143 -44.35 -0.66 -4.87
CA TYR A 143 -44.50 -1.24 -6.21
C TYR A 143 -43.91 -2.64 -6.27
N ASP A 144 -44.64 -3.55 -6.90
CA ASP A 144 -44.18 -4.87 -7.33
C ASP A 144 -44.51 -5.00 -8.83
N ILE A 145 -43.46 -5.00 -9.64
CA ILE A 145 -43.58 -4.89 -11.09
C ILE A 145 -42.86 -6.06 -11.76
N ALA A 146 -43.60 -6.86 -12.51
CA ALA A 146 -43.06 -7.84 -13.44
C ALA A 146 -42.97 -7.23 -14.85
N MET A 147 -41.83 -7.29 -15.50
CA MET A 147 -41.59 -6.71 -16.82
C MET A 147 -40.81 -7.67 -17.73
N PRO A 148 -40.82 -7.49 -19.07
CA PRO A 148 -39.95 -8.24 -19.94
C PRO A 148 -38.48 -8.06 -19.57
N SER A 149 -37.73 -9.16 -19.40
CA SER A 149 -36.33 -9.13 -19.00
C SER A 149 -35.42 -8.45 -20.02
N ASP A 150 -35.82 -8.34 -21.26
CA ASP A 150 -35.11 -7.72 -22.38
C ASP A 150 -35.56 -6.27 -22.66
N ALA A 151 -36.52 -5.72 -21.90
CA ALA A 151 -36.91 -4.31 -21.93
C ALA A 151 -36.04 -3.48 -20.96
N LYS A 152 -35.83 -2.21 -21.30
CA LYS A 152 -35.01 -1.29 -20.49
C LYS A 152 -35.77 -0.83 -19.24
N LEU A 153 -35.03 -0.58 -18.16
CA LEU A 153 -35.57 -0.06 -16.91
C LEU A 153 -34.97 1.30 -16.57
N TRP A 154 -35.82 2.25 -16.24
CA TRP A 154 -35.45 3.46 -15.54
C TRP A 154 -36.30 3.56 -14.26
N ALA A 155 -35.67 3.51 -13.08
CA ALA A 155 -36.36 3.56 -11.80
C ALA A 155 -35.80 4.69 -10.93
N LYS A 156 -36.67 5.56 -10.45
CA LYS A 156 -36.35 6.64 -9.51
C LYS A 156 -37.19 6.52 -8.26
N ASN A 157 -36.53 6.42 -7.10
CA ASN A 157 -37.17 6.41 -5.80
C ASN A 157 -36.52 7.43 -4.86
N ALA A 158 -37.28 8.03 -3.96
CA ALA A 158 -36.72 8.99 -3.01
C ALA A 158 -36.52 8.40 -1.61
N PHE A 159 -37.47 7.65 -1.10
CA PHE A 159 -37.46 7.05 0.24
C PHE A 159 -38.00 5.62 0.21
N GLY A 160 -37.16 4.68 0.49
CA GLY A 160 -37.45 3.25 0.46
C GLY A 160 -36.39 2.49 -0.36
N SER A 161 -36.40 1.19 -0.27
CA SER A 161 -35.50 0.34 -1.03
C SER A 161 -35.91 0.20 -2.50
N VAL A 162 -34.90 -0.06 -3.37
CA VAL A 162 -35.14 -0.46 -4.76
C VAL A 162 -34.49 -1.83 -4.97
N ASP A 163 -35.28 -2.82 -5.36
CA ASP A 163 -34.82 -4.19 -5.64
C ASP A 163 -35.15 -4.54 -7.09
N VAL A 164 -34.13 -4.78 -7.89
CA VAL A 164 -34.23 -5.12 -9.32
C VAL A 164 -33.59 -6.46 -9.57
N ARG A 165 -34.31 -7.40 -10.16
CA ARG A 165 -33.83 -8.75 -10.45
C ARG A 165 -34.19 -9.21 -11.86
N GLY A 166 -33.24 -9.84 -12.55
CA GLY A 166 -33.50 -10.50 -13.83
C GLY A 166 -33.71 -9.57 -15.03
N VAL A 167 -33.45 -8.27 -14.93
CA VAL A 167 -33.52 -7.32 -16.05
C VAL A 167 -32.23 -7.35 -16.83
N ARG A 168 -32.22 -8.03 -17.97
CA ARG A 168 -31.02 -8.29 -18.79
C ARG A 168 -30.67 -7.15 -19.76
N ALA A 169 -31.62 -6.26 -20.03
CA ALA A 169 -31.37 -5.03 -20.78
C ALA A 169 -30.73 -3.96 -19.88
N TRP A 170 -30.54 -2.77 -20.44
CA TRP A 170 -30.01 -1.63 -19.70
C TRP A 170 -30.94 -1.22 -18.54
N SER A 171 -30.36 -1.03 -17.36
CA SER A 171 -31.07 -0.54 -16.20
C SER A 171 -30.41 0.71 -15.62
N GLU A 172 -31.19 1.75 -15.35
CA GLU A 172 -30.75 2.92 -14.57
C GLU A 172 -31.62 3.07 -13.34
N VAL A 173 -31.00 3.01 -12.16
CA VAL A 173 -31.66 3.15 -10.86
C VAL A 173 -31.11 4.37 -10.14
N VAL A 174 -31.99 5.26 -9.72
CA VAL A 174 -31.67 6.44 -8.91
C VAL A 174 -32.48 6.38 -7.63
N ASN A 175 -31.78 6.21 -6.50
CA ASN A 175 -32.42 6.20 -5.18
C ASN A 175 -31.79 7.27 -4.27
N SER A 176 -32.56 7.89 -3.40
CA SER A 176 -32.02 8.87 -2.47
C SER A 176 -31.81 8.31 -1.07
N ASN A 177 -32.79 7.57 -0.54
CA ASN A 177 -32.76 7.05 0.83
C ASN A 177 -33.31 5.62 0.89
N GLY A 178 -32.43 4.68 1.14
CA GLY A 178 -32.75 3.26 1.21
C GLY A 178 -31.72 2.44 0.46
N ASN A 179 -31.82 1.14 0.56
CA ASN A 179 -30.88 0.24 -0.10
C ASN A 179 -31.24 0.04 -1.57
N VAL A 180 -30.23 -0.20 -2.40
CA VAL A 180 -30.41 -0.60 -3.79
C VAL A 180 -29.83 -1.99 -3.98
N THR A 181 -30.66 -2.92 -4.45
CA THR A 181 -30.27 -4.28 -4.82
C THR A 181 -30.45 -4.47 -6.32
N LEU A 182 -29.41 -4.99 -7.00
CA LEU A 182 -29.46 -5.31 -8.42
C LEU A 182 -28.86 -6.68 -8.67
N HIS A 183 -29.69 -7.66 -9.00
CA HIS A 183 -29.22 -9.03 -9.27
C HIS A 183 -29.59 -9.51 -10.66
N ASP A 184 -28.72 -10.35 -11.24
CA ASP A 184 -28.94 -11.02 -12.55
C ASP A 184 -29.28 -10.03 -13.67
N SER A 185 -28.48 -8.99 -13.81
CA SER A 185 -28.74 -7.87 -14.70
C SER A 185 -27.92 -7.88 -15.98
N GLY A 186 -28.32 -7.02 -16.92
CA GLY A 186 -27.48 -6.59 -18.03
C GLY A 186 -26.46 -5.55 -17.64
N SER A 187 -26.25 -4.55 -18.51
CA SER A 187 -25.50 -3.35 -18.14
C SER A 187 -26.37 -2.44 -17.27
N ALA A 188 -25.77 -1.79 -16.27
CA ALA A 188 -26.56 -0.95 -15.38
C ALA A 188 -25.78 0.26 -14.84
N LYS A 189 -26.55 1.27 -14.43
CA LYS A 189 -26.08 2.41 -13.64
C LYS A 189 -26.93 2.58 -12.41
N LEU A 190 -26.29 2.51 -11.25
CA LEU A 190 -26.90 2.68 -9.95
C LEU A 190 -26.39 3.98 -9.32
N THR A 191 -27.31 4.82 -8.87
CA THR A 191 -27.00 6.03 -8.12
C THR A 191 -27.79 6.01 -6.82
N ASN A 192 -27.10 6.03 -5.67
CA ASN A 192 -27.72 6.06 -4.36
C ASN A 192 -27.06 7.12 -3.46
N SER A 193 -27.83 7.77 -2.60
CA SER A 193 -27.27 8.79 -1.70
C SER A 193 -27.13 8.29 -0.26
N PHE A 194 -28.12 7.56 0.27
CA PHE A 194 -28.09 7.00 1.63
C PHE A 194 -28.62 5.57 1.64
N GLY A 195 -27.80 4.67 2.11
CA GLY A 195 -28.06 3.25 2.18
C GLY A 195 -27.01 2.44 1.42
N SER A 196 -27.05 1.14 1.57
CA SER A 196 -26.14 0.22 0.89
C SER A 196 -26.56 -0.03 -0.57
N VAL A 197 -25.56 -0.34 -1.39
CA VAL A 197 -25.77 -0.87 -2.74
C VAL A 197 -25.22 -2.28 -2.79
N ASP A 198 -26.05 -3.23 -3.19
CA ASP A 198 -25.68 -4.63 -3.39
C ASP A 198 -25.97 -5.02 -4.84
N SER A 199 -24.94 -5.43 -5.58
CA SER A 199 -25.09 -5.88 -6.96
C SER A 199 -24.43 -7.24 -7.19
N ALA A 200 -25.18 -8.15 -7.80
CA ALA A 200 -24.68 -9.47 -8.14
C ALA A 200 -25.02 -9.86 -9.57
N ASN A 201 -24.06 -10.56 -10.24
CA ASN A 201 -24.26 -11.19 -11.55
C ASN A 201 -24.63 -10.21 -12.67
N ALA A 202 -23.90 -9.12 -12.83
CA ALA A 202 -24.09 -8.24 -13.97
C ALA A 202 -23.38 -8.81 -15.22
N SER A 203 -24.12 -9.03 -16.31
CA SER A 203 -23.59 -9.60 -17.55
C SER A 203 -22.90 -8.57 -18.46
N GLY A 204 -23.05 -7.27 -18.19
CA GLY A 204 -22.46 -6.16 -18.91
C GLY A 204 -21.72 -5.18 -18.02
N LYS A 205 -21.51 -3.96 -18.51
CA LYS A 205 -20.86 -2.88 -17.75
C LYS A 205 -21.74 -2.43 -16.58
N LEU A 206 -21.14 -2.29 -15.39
CA LEU A 206 -21.79 -1.78 -14.20
C LEU A 206 -21.16 -0.46 -13.74
N THR A 207 -21.99 0.54 -13.48
CA THR A 207 -21.59 1.80 -12.86
C THR A 207 -22.35 1.99 -11.56
N VAL A 208 -21.65 2.17 -10.44
CA VAL A 208 -22.23 2.39 -9.12
C VAL A 208 -21.71 3.70 -8.55
N ILE A 209 -22.62 4.58 -8.18
CA ILE A 209 -22.31 5.84 -7.50
C ILE A 209 -23.11 5.87 -6.19
N ASN A 210 -22.41 5.77 -5.08
CA ASN A 210 -23.00 5.85 -3.74
C ASN A 210 -22.36 7.00 -2.94
N ALA A 211 -23.08 7.57 -2.00
CA ALA A 211 -22.52 8.61 -1.16
C ALA A 211 -22.33 8.15 0.30
N ASN A 212 -23.31 7.42 0.85
CA ASN A 212 -23.31 7.00 2.26
C ASN A 212 -23.85 5.58 2.40
N GLY A 213 -23.00 4.68 2.82
CA GLY A 213 -23.33 3.27 3.01
C GLY A 213 -22.40 2.38 2.17
N SER A 214 -22.34 1.12 2.50
CA SER A 214 -21.42 0.19 1.82
C SER A 214 -21.89 -0.15 0.40
N VAL A 215 -20.90 -0.40 -0.46
CA VAL A 215 -21.12 -0.93 -1.81
C VAL A 215 -20.52 -2.33 -1.89
N THR A 216 -21.34 -3.31 -2.22
CA THR A 216 -20.91 -4.69 -2.49
C THR A 216 -21.24 -5.03 -3.94
N VAL A 217 -20.24 -5.51 -4.69
CA VAL A 217 -20.38 -5.93 -6.08
C VAL A 217 -19.78 -7.31 -6.27
N GLN A 218 -20.56 -8.23 -6.82
CA GLN A 218 -20.12 -9.60 -7.09
C GLN A 218 -20.44 -10.03 -8.52
N GLY A 219 -19.49 -10.62 -9.23
CA GLY A 219 -19.75 -11.27 -10.52
C GLY A 219 -20.13 -10.31 -11.65
N VAL A 220 -19.24 -9.45 -12.10
CA VAL A 220 -19.44 -8.57 -13.27
C VAL A 220 -18.64 -9.12 -14.45
N LYS A 221 -19.32 -9.41 -15.57
CA LYS A 221 -18.64 -9.88 -16.79
C LYS A 221 -18.01 -8.74 -17.60
N GLY A 222 -18.59 -7.55 -17.55
CA GLY A 222 -18.06 -6.34 -18.17
C GLY A 222 -17.14 -5.55 -17.24
N ASP A 223 -16.96 -4.26 -17.56
CA ASP A 223 -16.21 -3.32 -16.74
C ASP A 223 -17.03 -2.82 -15.55
N LEU A 224 -16.34 -2.48 -14.47
CA LEU A 224 -16.91 -1.88 -13.28
C LEU A 224 -16.35 -0.48 -13.03
N ASP A 225 -17.23 0.51 -12.88
CA ASP A 225 -16.90 1.84 -12.33
C ASP A 225 -17.68 2.02 -11.03
N VAL A 226 -16.97 2.07 -9.90
CA VAL A 226 -17.59 2.20 -8.58
C VAL A 226 -17.03 3.40 -7.82
N LYS A 227 -17.94 4.24 -7.29
CA LYS A 227 -17.60 5.42 -6.50
C LYS A 227 -18.41 5.41 -5.21
N ASP A 228 -17.73 5.53 -4.08
CA ASP A 228 -18.39 5.71 -2.78
C ASP A 228 -17.63 6.74 -1.93
N ARG A 229 -18.39 7.61 -1.28
CA ARG A 229 -17.79 8.72 -0.52
C ARG A 229 -17.47 8.36 0.92
N PHE A 230 -18.38 7.66 1.61
CA PHE A 230 -18.30 7.43 3.06
C PHE A 230 -18.44 5.97 3.48
N GLY A 231 -18.68 5.06 2.58
CA GLY A 231 -18.79 3.64 2.87
C GLY A 231 -17.62 2.82 2.40
N SER A 232 -17.63 1.55 2.74
CA SER A 232 -16.67 0.58 2.21
C SER A 232 -17.10 0.09 0.83
N ILE A 233 -16.11 -0.18 -0.01
CA ILE A 233 -16.30 -0.80 -1.33
C ILE A 233 -15.72 -2.21 -1.28
N THR A 234 -16.56 -3.21 -1.52
CA THR A 234 -16.16 -4.61 -1.63
C THR A 234 -16.53 -5.13 -3.02
N VAL A 235 -15.52 -5.56 -3.77
CA VAL A 235 -15.69 -6.02 -5.15
C VAL A 235 -15.10 -7.42 -5.31
N SER A 236 -15.84 -8.31 -5.93
CA SER A 236 -15.35 -9.66 -6.25
C SER A 236 -15.82 -10.16 -7.61
N GLY A 237 -14.96 -10.91 -8.30
CA GLY A 237 -15.34 -11.63 -9.52
C GLY A 237 -15.62 -10.72 -10.73
N VAL A 238 -14.84 -9.67 -10.96
CA VAL A 238 -14.99 -8.78 -12.14
C VAL A 238 -14.08 -9.26 -13.26
N GLN A 239 -14.64 -9.61 -14.42
CA GLN A 239 -13.87 -10.09 -15.56
C GLN A 239 -13.21 -8.94 -16.35
N GLY A 240 -13.89 -7.81 -16.48
CA GLY A 240 -13.40 -6.60 -17.14
C GLY A 240 -12.51 -5.74 -16.27
N ALA A 241 -12.28 -4.49 -16.68
CA ALA A 241 -11.51 -3.50 -15.94
C ALA A 241 -12.31 -2.96 -14.75
N VAL A 242 -11.60 -2.65 -13.65
CA VAL A 242 -12.17 -2.04 -12.44
C VAL A 242 -11.63 -0.64 -12.24
N SER A 243 -12.52 0.32 -12.11
CA SER A 243 -12.23 1.68 -11.63
C SER A 243 -12.95 1.87 -10.30
N ALA A 244 -12.20 2.02 -9.20
CA ALA A 244 -12.77 2.20 -7.88
C ALA A 244 -12.30 3.52 -7.25
N SER A 245 -13.24 4.30 -6.72
CA SER A 245 -12.94 5.55 -6.02
C SER A 245 -13.64 5.57 -4.66
N GLY A 246 -12.84 5.48 -3.60
CA GLY A 246 -13.27 5.55 -2.21
C GLY A 246 -12.86 6.87 -1.54
N GLY A 247 -13.69 7.37 -0.62
CA GLY A 247 -13.35 8.53 0.20
C GLY A 247 -12.82 8.13 1.57
N ASN A 248 -13.68 7.66 2.44
CA ASN A 248 -13.37 7.38 3.84
C ASN A 248 -13.46 5.90 4.24
N GLY A 249 -13.95 5.04 3.39
CA GLY A 249 -14.11 3.62 3.66
C GLY A 249 -12.96 2.76 3.14
N ALA A 250 -12.91 1.54 3.60
CA ALA A 250 -11.99 0.54 3.05
C ALA A 250 -12.41 0.12 1.64
N VAL A 251 -11.42 -0.17 0.79
CA VAL A 251 -11.66 -0.72 -0.54
C VAL A 251 -11.01 -2.11 -0.63
N SER A 252 -11.80 -3.11 -0.95
CA SER A 252 -11.34 -4.49 -1.11
C SER A 252 -11.71 -5.04 -2.48
N LEU A 253 -10.71 -5.53 -3.21
CA LEU A 253 -10.86 -6.14 -4.53
C LEU A 253 -10.40 -7.60 -4.48
N THR A 254 -11.20 -8.52 -5.01
CA THR A 254 -10.84 -9.94 -5.09
C THR A 254 -11.24 -10.51 -6.45
N ASP A 255 -10.36 -11.28 -7.09
CA ASP A 255 -10.63 -11.92 -8.39
C ASP A 255 -11.06 -10.92 -9.47
N VAL A 256 -10.28 -9.88 -9.68
CA VAL A 256 -10.60 -8.79 -10.61
C VAL A 256 -9.63 -8.72 -11.81
N GLY A 257 -10.03 -8.02 -12.86
CA GLY A 257 -9.17 -7.68 -14.00
C GLY A 257 -8.23 -6.53 -13.70
N THR A 258 -7.73 -5.85 -14.72
CA THR A 258 -6.94 -4.62 -14.58
C THR A 258 -7.68 -3.60 -13.73
N SER A 259 -6.98 -3.01 -12.76
CA SER A 259 -7.65 -2.18 -11.73
C SER A 259 -6.97 -0.84 -11.53
N VAL A 260 -7.76 0.21 -11.41
CA VAL A 260 -7.33 1.56 -11.01
C VAL A 260 -8.12 1.97 -9.78
N VAL A 261 -7.41 2.27 -8.70
CA VAL A 261 -8.02 2.58 -7.41
C VAL A 261 -7.51 3.91 -6.87
N ASN A 262 -8.44 4.77 -6.49
CA ASN A 262 -8.16 6.00 -5.77
C ASN A 262 -8.92 5.97 -4.45
N ASN A 263 -8.21 5.95 -3.33
CA ASN A 263 -8.80 6.00 -2.00
C ASN A 263 -8.08 7.05 -1.14
N SER A 264 -8.77 7.62 -0.15
CA SER A 264 -8.18 8.70 0.64
C SER A 264 -7.87 8.31 2.08
N PHE A 265 -8.76 7.61 2.78
CA PHE A 265 -8.63 7.37 4.23
C PHE A 265 -8.88 5.92 4.68
N GLY A 266 -9.37 5.05 3.88
CA GLY A 266 -9.59 3.66 4.27
C GLY A 266 -8.44 2.76 3.84
N ALA A 267 -8.30 1.61 4.47
CA ALA A 267 -7.36 0.59 4.03
C ALA A 267 -7.72 0.08 2.63
N PHE A 268 -6.72 -0.17 1.82
CA PHE A 268 -6.88 -0.82 0.54
C PHE A 268 -6.31 -2.25 0.58
N SER A 269 -7.06 -3.19 0.04
CA SER A 269 -6.59 -4.55 -0.17
C SER A 269 -6.99 -5.09 -1.54
N ALA A 270 -6.08 -5.80 -2.21
CA ALA A 270 -6.37 -6.49 -3.45
C ALA A 270 -5.78 -7.90 -3.47
N ARG A 271 -6.54 -8.86 -3.97
CA ARG A 271 -6.12 -10.26 -4.15
C ARG A 271 -6.55 -10.81 -5.50
N ASN A 272 -5.65 -11.57 -6.14
CA ASN A 272 -5.90 -12.21 -7.44
C ASN A 272 -6.29 -11.21 -8.54
N VAL A 273 -5.41 -10.25 -8.81
CA VAL A 273 -5.57 -9.30 -9.92
C VAL A 273 -4.99 -9.92 -11.20
N ARG A 274 -5.82 -10.14 -12.21
CA ARG A 274 -5.43 -10.81 -13.46
C ARG A 274 -4.71 -9.89 -14.47
N GLY A 275 -4.57 -8.62 -14.21
CA GLY A 275 -3.86 -7.64 -15.04
C GLY A 275 -3.02 -6.72 -14.17
N ASP A 276 -2.82 -5.50 -14.64
CA ASP A 276 -2.10 -4.46 -13.90
C ASP A 276 -2.98 -3.84 -12.82
N ILE A 277 -2.33 -3.36 -11.76
CA ILE A 277 -3.02 -2.60 -10.71
C ILE A 277 -2.32 -1.27 -10.44
N THR A 278 -3.11 -0.20 -10.41
CA THR A 278 -2.67 1.13 -9.99
C THR A 278 -3.46 1.54 -8.76
N VAL A 279 -2.77 1.87 -7.68
CA VAL A 279 -3.38 2.26 -6.41
C VAL A 279 -2.81 3.58 -5.93
N ASN A 280 -3.69 4.52 -5.65
CA ASN A 280 -3.39 5.74 -4.92
C ASN A 280 -4.18 5.70 -3.60
N ASN A 281 -3.50 5.55 -2.47
CA ASN A 281 -4.13 5.58 -1.13
C ASN A 281 -3.31 6.46 -0.18
N ASN A 282 -3.82 7.63 0.18
CA ASN A 282 -2.99 8.65 0.82
C ASN A 282 -2.76 8.44 2.32
N ASN A 283 -3.74 7.96 3.06
CA ASN A 283 -3.70 8.01 4.54
C ASN A 283 -3.91 6.66 5.23
N SER A 284 -3.70 5.57 4.53
CA SER A 284 -3.86 4.24 5.12
C SER A 284 -3.03 3.19 4.38
N THR A 285 -3.15 1.94 4.81
CA THR A 285 -2.38 0.83 4.26
C THR A 285 -2.80 0.44 2.85
N ILE A 286 -1.82 -0.03 2.09
CA ILE A 286 -2.00 -0.69 0.80
C ILE A 286 -1.49 -2.12 0.95
N ASP A 287 -2.34 -3.11 0.72
CA ASP A 287 -1.99 -4.52 0.71
C ASP A 287 -2.39 -5.17 -0.62
N VAL A 288 -1.40 -5.63 -1.37
CA VAL A 288 -1.60 -6.22 -2.70
C VAL A 288 -0.98 -7.62 -2.75
N ASN A 289 -1.81 -8.60 -3.04
CA ASN A 289 -1.37 -9.99 -3.11
C ASN A 289 -1.82 -10.65 -4.43
N THR A 290 -0.91 -11.32 -5.09
CA THR A 290 -1.13 -12.06 -6.34
C THR A 290 -1.62 -11.15 -7.48
N VAL A 291 -0.68 -10.60 -8.21
CA VAL A 291 -0.92 -9.78 -9.41
C VAL A 291 -0.19 -10.40 -10.60
N SER A 292 -0.93 -10.75 -11.63
CA SER A 292 -0.35 -11.33 -12.86
C SER A 292 0.35 -10.29 -13.75
N GLY A 293 0.01 -9.03 -13.62
CA GLY A 293 0.64 -7.88 -14.28
C GLY A 293 1.57 -7.11 -13.37
N SER A 294 1.66 -5.81 -13.58
CA SER A 294 2.47 -4.85 -12.83
C SER A 294 1.65 -4.14 -11.75
N ALA A 295 2.33 -3.63 -10.71
CA ALA A 295 1.70 -2.86 -9.65
C ALA A 295 2.35 -1.47 -9.50
N ASP A 296 1.55 -0.40 -9.62
CA ASP A 296 1.94 0.99 -9.29
C ASP A 296 1.22 1.41 -8.01
N LEU A 297 1.96 1.48 -6.90
CA LEU A 297 1.43 1.68 -5.55
C LEU A 297 1.91 3.02 -5.01
N LYS A 298 0.97 3.92 -4.75
CA LYS A 298 1.25 5.26 -4.22
C LYS A 298 0.54 5.46 -2.90
N GLY A 299 1.32 5.75 -1.85
CA GLY A 299 0.80 6.05 -0.52
C GLY A 299 1.61 7.18 0.12
N SER A 300 0.97 8.02 0.94
CA SER A 300 1.69 9.06 1.69
C SER A 300 1.96 8.64 3.12
N PHE A 301 0.99 8.00 3.76
CA PHE A 301 1.06 7.48 5.13
C PHE A 301 0.49 6.06 5.18
N GLY A 302 0.93 5.29 6.15
CA GLY A 302 0.55 3.89 6.28
C GLY A 302 1.60 2.96 5.67
N GLY A 303 1.37 1.66 5.73
CA GLY A 303 2.26 0.66 5.16
C GLY A 303 1.88 0.32 3.71
N ILE A 304 2.87 -0.01 2.90
CA ILE A 304 2.66 -0.61 1.58
C ILE A 304 3.23 -2.01 1.64
N SER A 305 2.37 -3.01 1.47
CA SER A 305 2.80 -4.41 1.33
C SER A 305 2.38 -4.97 -0.02
N PHE A 306 3.26 -5.75 -0.62
CA PHE A 306 2.96 -6.47 -1.84
C PHE A 306 3.63 -7.86 -1.84
N SER A 307 2.94 -8.81 -2.45
CA SER A 307 3.48 -10.16 -2.62
C SER A 307 2.97 -10.84 -3.89
N ASN A 308 3.77 -11.75 -4.45
CA ASN A 308 3.42 -12.49 -5.67
C ASN A 308 3.03 -11.59 -6.85
N VAL A 309 3.86 -10.62 -7.19
CA VAL A 309 3.66 -9.75 -8.36
C VAL A 309 4.55 -10.20 -9.50
N THR A 310 3.96 -10.71 -10.57
CA THR A 310 4.73 -11.27 -11.71
C THR A 310 5.48 -10.19 -12.49
N GLY A 311 4.87 -9.03 -12.67
CA GLY A 311 5.41 -7.89 -13.41
C GLY A 311 6.24 -6.96 -12.54
N LYS A 312 6.37 -5.72 -13.00
CA LYS A 312 7.07 -4.65 -12.28
C LYS A 312 6.27 -4.13 -11.10
N VAL A 313 6.97 -3.85 -10.00
CA VAL A 313 6.40 -3.10 -8.87
C VAL A 313 7.05 -1.73 -8.79
N ARG A 314 6.25 -0.70 -8.79
CA ARG A 314 6.66 0.67 -8.48
C ARG A 314 5.96 1.13 -7.21
N CYS A 315 6.72 1.43 -6.18
CA CYS A 315 6.21 2.00 -4.94
C CYS A 315 6.70 3.43 -4.77
N THR A 316 5.79 4.34 -4.50
CA THR A 316 6.13 5.73 -4.17
C THR A 316 5.44 6.13 -2.88
N SER A 317 6.22 6.56 -1.91
CA SER A 317 5.69 6.98 -0.61
C SER A 317 6.47 8.15 -0.02
N ALA A 318 5.86 8.88 0.91
CA ALA A 318 6.59 9.85 1.73
C ALA A 318 6.99 9.22 3.08
N ASN A 319 6.06 8.59 3.78
CA ASN A 319 6.23 8.13 5.17
C ASN A 319 5.77 6.68 5.43
N ALA A 320 5.67 5.86 4.40
CA ALA A 320 5.22 4.49 4.56
C ALA A 320 6.38 3.50 4.63
N LYS A 321 6.27 2.53 5.54
CA LYS A 321 7.06 1.31 5.48
C LYS A 321 6.66 0.50 4.25
N VAL A 322 7.64 0.08 3.45
CA VAL A 322 7.43 -0.76 2.27
C VAL A 322 7.95 -2.17 2.56
N HIS A 323 7.08 -3.16 2.41
CA HIS A 323 7.43 -4.57 2.53
C HIS A 323 7.00 -5.32 1.28
N GLY A 324 7.96 -5.84 0.54
CA GLY A 324 7.71 -6.55 -0.72
C GLY A 324 8.36 -7.93 -0.79
N THR A 325 7.59 -8.90 -1.26
CA THR A 325 8.09 -10.28 -1.42
C THR A 325 7.67 -10.87 -2.76
N MET A 326 8.50 -11.74 -3.34
CA MET A 326 8.18 -12.52 -4.55
C MET A 326 7.67 -11.62 -5.69
N ALA A 327 8.49 -10.70 -6.15
CA ALA A 327 8.14 -9.81 -7.25
C ALA A 327 9.13 -9.91 -8.43
N GLY A 328 8.74 -9.35 -9.58
CA GLY A 328 9.62 -9.10 -10.72
C GLY A 328 10.62 -7.99 -10.43
N ASP A 329 10.74 -6.99 -11.32
CA ASP A 329 11.52 -5.80 -11.05
C ASP A 329 10.83 -4.94 -9.97
N VAL A 330 11.59 -4.40 -9.02
CA VAL A 330 11.06 -3.55 -7.96
C VAL A 330 11.76 -2.20 -7.95
N PHE A 331 10.98 -1.14 -8.03
CA PHE A 331 11.41 0.24 -7.82
C PHE A 331 10.68 0.84 -6.62
N VAL A 332 11.41 1.30 -5.62
CA VAL A 332 10.87 1.96 -4.42
C VAL A 332 11.46 3.34 -4.28
N LYS A 333 10.61 4.34 -4.13
CA LYS A 333 11.00 5.69 -3.76
C LYS A 333 10.25 6.14 -2.52
N THR A 334 10.99 6.40 -1.44
CA THR A 334 10.42 6.85 -0.16
C THR A 334 11.31 7.91 0.48
N SER A 335 10.81 8.62 1.48
CA SER A 335 11.61 9.60 2.23
C SER A 335 11.78 9.20 3.69
N PHE A 336 10.75 8.59 4.28
CA PHE A 336 10.75 8.07 5.65
C PHE A 336 9.95 6.77 5.66
N GLY A 337 10.55 5.72 6.06
CA GLY A 337 9.89 4.42 6.14
C GLY A 337 10.82 3.31 5.67
N GLU A 338 11.05 2.36 6.52
CA GLU A 338 11.90 1.21 6.26
C GLU A 338 11.46 0.47 5.00
N VAL A 339 12.41 0.09 4.17
CA VAL A 339 12.17 -0.72 2.98
C VAL A 339 12.74 -2.13 3.20
N ILE A 340 11.87 -3.13 3.09
CA ILE A 340 12.24 -4.54 3.19
C ILE A 340 11.78 -5.25 1.92
N LEU A 341 12.72 -5.81 1.16
CA LEU A 341 12.45 -6.54 -0.07
C LEU A 341 13.08 -7.93 -0.01
N GLU A 342 12.28 -8.96 -0.31
CA GLU A 342 12.72 -10.36 -0.24
C GLU A 342 12.28 -11.15 -1.48
N GLN A 343 13.14 -12.06 -1.95
CA GLN A 343 12.85 -12.96 -3.06
C GLN A 343 12.45 -12.24 -4.36
N ILE A 344 13.22 -11.23 -4.75
CA ILE A 344 12.97 -10.46 -5.96
C ILE A 344 13.63 -11.15 -7.15
N SER A 345 12.82 -11.50 -8.15
CA SER A 345 13.30 -12.23 -9.34
C SER A 345 13.96 -11.33 -10.40
N GLY A 346 13.73 -10.02 -10.33
CA GLY A 346 14.25 -9.00 -11.24
C GLY A 346 15.25 -8.05 -10.57
N GLN A 347 15.37 -6.86 -11.14
CA GLN A 347 16.21 -5.77 -10.61
C GLN A 347 15.55 -5.12 -9.39
N VAL A 348 16.40 -4.61 -8.50
CA VAL A 348 15.97 -3.84 -7.34
C VAL A 348 16.57 -2.45 -7.41
N GLU A 349 15.74 -1.43 -7.33
CA GLU A 349 16.15 -0.04 -7.21
C GLU A 349 15.41 0.61 -6.04
N VAL A 350 16.14 1.08 -5.04
CA VAL A 350 15.58 1.74 -3.86
C VAL A 350 16.23 3.09 -3.67
N GLU A 351 15.41 4.13 -3.69
CA GLU A 351 15.78 5.49 -3.30
C GLU A 351 15.05 5.85 -2.02
N ASP A 352 15.76 5.93 -0.92
CA ASP A 352 15.24 6.43 0.36
C ASP A 352 16.07 7.63 0.84
N SER A 353 15.53 8.39 1.78
CA SER A 353 16.28 9.52 2.35
C SER A 353 16.68 9.30 3.81
N ASN A 354 15.81 8.71 4.62
CA ASN A 354 15.98 8.76 6.07
C ASN A 354 15.78 7.43 6.81
N SER A 355 15.73 6.33 6.12
CA SER A 355 15.43 5.03 6.75
C SER A 355 16.36 3.91 6.27
N GLY A 356 16.24 2.76 6.90
CA GLY A 356 16.98 1.57 6.53
C GLY A 356 16.42 0.88 5.28
N ILE A 357 17.33 0.28 4.53
CA ILE A 357 17.02 -0.54 3.37
C ILE A 357 17.52 -1.95 3.63
N THR A 358 16.64 -2.93 3.56
CA THR A 358 16.98 -4.36 3.66
C THR A 358 16.54 -5.07 2.38
N VAL A 359 17.48 -5.73 1.72
CA VAL A 359 17.23 -6.55 0.52
C VAL A 359 17.79 -7.94 0.72
N ARG A 360 16.94 -8.98 0.55
CA ARG A 360 17.34 -10.38 0.64
C ARG A 360 16.90 -11.15 -0.60
N ASP A 361 17.80 -11.97 -1.13
CA ASP A 361 17.53 -12.88 -2.24
C ASP A 361 17.03 -12.18 -3.52
N ALA A 362 17.83 -11.29 -4.10
CA ALA A 362 17.53 -10.68 -5.39
C ALA A 362 18.34 -11.35 -6.53
N LYS A 363 17.65 -11.73 -7.62
CA LYS A 363 18.27 -12.35 -8.79
C LYS A 363 18.83 -11.33 -9.79
N GLY A 364 18.34 -10.10 -9.79
CA GLY A 364 18.82 -8.99 -10.58
C GLY A 364 19.92 -8.21 -9.91
N TYR A 365 20.31 -7.09 -10.53
CA TYR A 365 21.22 -6.11 -9.95
C TYR A 365 20.49 -5.22 -8.95
N ALA A 366 21.14 -4.88 -7.84
CA ALA A 366 20.54 -4.01 -6.82
C ALA A 366 21.21 -2.63 -6.79
N THR A 367 20.43 -1.57 -6.86
CA THR A 367 20.85 -0.18 -6.65
C THR A 367 20.14 0.38 -5.43
N LEU A 368 20.89 0.64 -4.36
CA LEU A 368 20.34 1.02 -3.06
C LEU A 368 20.94 2.35 -2.63
N THR A 369 20.11 3.33 -2.39
CA THR A 369 20.54 4.68 -2.01
C THR A 369 19.74 5.19 -0.82
N THR A 370 20.43 5.60 0.24
CA THR A 370 19.82 6.35 1.36
C THR A 370 20.81 7.40 1.90
N SER A 371 20.32 8.38 2.65
CA SER A 371 21.19 9.35 3.31
C SER A 371 21.38 9.05 4.79
N PHE A 372 20.39 8.42 5.43
CA PHE A 372 20.40 8.02 6.83
C PHE A 372 19.78 6.63 6.97
N GLY A 373 20.21 5.92 7.98
CA GLY A 373 19.77 4.54 8.17
C GLY A 373 20.79 3.54 7.61
N ALA A 374 20.64 2.28 7.94
CA ALA A 374 21.55 1.23 7.46
C ALA A 374 21.08 0.67 6.11
N ILE A 375 22.04 0.20 5.30
CA ILE A 375 21.74 -0.66 4.15
C ILE A 375 22.23 -2.07 4.49
N GLU A 376 21.32 -3.04 4.40
CA GLU A 376 21.61 -4.46 4.55
C GLU A 376 21.20 -5.19 3.27
N ALA A 377 22.13 -5.85 2.59
CA ALA A 377 21.84 -6.55 1.37
C ALA A 377 22.50 -7.93 1.36
N SER A 378 21.75 -8.98 1.08
CA SER A 378 22.26 -10.35 1.08
C SER A 378 21.62 -11.23 0.00
N GLY A 379 22.36 -12.25 -0.46
CA GLY A 379 21.84 -13.19 -1.46
C GLY A 379 21.64 -12.55 -2.84
N LEU A 380 22.53 -11.68 -3.28
CA LEU A 380 22.41 -10.94 -4.54
C LEU A 380 23.13 -11.68 -5.67
N ALA A 381 22.38 -12.22 -6.61
CA ALA A 381 22.96 -13.08 -7.66
C ALA A 381 23.83 -12.32 -8.67
N LYS A 382 23.59 -11.05 -8.93
CA LYS A 382 24.29 -10.27 -9.97
C LYS A 382 25.33 -9.32 -9.40
N GLY A 383 24.95 -8.46 -8.48
CA GLY A 383 25.82 -7.44 -7.93
C GLY A 383 25.03 -6.36 -7.23
N VAL A 384 25.76 -5.39 -6.64
CA VAL A 384 25.13 -4.31 -5.89
C VAL A 384 25.89 -3.00 -5.99
N ARG A 385 25.15 -1.92 -6.10
CA ARG A 385 25.61 -0.56 -5.88
C ARG A 385 24.86 0.00 -4.66
N ALA A 386 25.54 0.15 -3.52
CA ALA A 386 24.97 0.66 -2.29
C ALA A 386 25.63 1.99 -1.90
N ILE A 387 24.83 3.03 -1.77
CA ILE A 387 25.30 4.38 -1.41
C ILE A 387 24.52 4.87 -0.19
N ASN A 388 25.28 5.29 0.83
CA ASN A 388 24.71 5.87 2.04
C ASN A 388 25.45 7.16 2.42
N GLY A 389 24.76 8.13 2.98
CA GLY A 389 25.40 9.33 3.53
C GLY A 389 25.98 9.10 4.92
N ASN A 390 25.18 8.62 5.83
CA ASN A 390 25.48 8.60 7.28
C ASN A 390 25.23 7.27 8.00
N GLY A 391 24.97 6.20 7.31
CA GLY A 391 24.70 4.91 7.92
C GLY A 391 25.67 3.82 7.48
N SER A 392 25.69 2.71 8.21
CA SER A 392 26.47 1.54 7.85
C SER A 392 25.90 0.84 6.61
N ILE A 393 26.79 0.19 5.88
CA ILE A 393 26.42 -0.68 4.76
C ILE A 393 27.00 -2.07 5.02
N THR A 394 26.10 -3.04 5.06
CA THR A 394 26.49 -4.46 5.18
C THR A 394 25.98 -5.20 3.95
N VAL A 395 26.90 -5.87 3.25
CA VAL A 395 26.54 -6.73 2.13
C VAL A 395 27.14 -8.12 2.31
N SER A 396 26.37 -9.15 1.94
CA SER A 396 26.86 -10.53 1.98
C SER A 396 26.29 -11.37 0.85
N ASP A 397 27.05 -12.40 0.46
CA ASP A 397 26.60 -13.36 -0.55
C ASP A 397 26.25 -12.69 -1.89
N VAL A 398 27.24 -11.94 -2.44
CA VAL A 398 27.07 -11.21 -3.70
C VAL A 398 27.77 -11.93 -4.84
N GLY A 399 26.99 -12.31 -5.87
CA GLY A 399 27.50 -13.08 -7.01
C GLY A 399 28.30 -12.26 -8.04
N GLY A 400 28.24 -10.94 -8.02
CA GLY A 400 28.86 -10.06 -9.01
C GLY A 400 29.60 -8.88 -8.43
N GLU A 401 29.76 -7.84 -9.26
CA GLU A 401 30.45 -6.61 -8.89
C GLU A 401 29.74 -5.89 -7.74
N THR A 402 30.53 -5.42 -6.79
CA THR A 402 30.05 -4.78 -5.57
C THR A 402 30.69 -3.40 -5.42
N TYR A 403 29.86 -2.36 -5.48
CA TYR A 403 30.25 -0.98 -5.21
C TYR A 403 29.55 -0.46 -3.97
N ILE A 404 30.31 -0.06 -2.97
CA ILE A 404 29.79 0.42 -1.69
C ILE A 404 30.40 1.78 -1.38
N LYS A 405 29.56 2.74 -1.03
CA LYS A 405 30.01 4.08 -0.64
C LYS A 405 29.24 4.62 0.55
N THR A 406 29.97 5.08 1.57
CA THR A 406 29.39 5.84 2.67
C THR A 406 30.33 6.99 3.09
N THR A 407 29.86 7.89 3.96
CA THR A 407 30.68 8.99 4.47
C THR A 407 30.98 8.83 5.97
N PHE A 408 30.03 8.33 6.74
CA PHE A 408 30.13 8.24 8.21
C PHE A 408 29.72 6.88 8.78
N GLY A 409 29.56 5.88 8.01
CA GLY A 409 29.16 4.56 8.51
C GLY A 409 30.25 3.52 8.27
N ALA A 410 30.18 2.39 8.94
CA ALA A 410 31.06 1.28 8.64
C ALA A 410 30.61 0.53 7.37
N ILE A 411 31.55 0.07 6.59
CA ILE A 411 31.35 -0.85 5.46
C ILE A 411 31.74 -2.25 5.89
N SER A 412 30.84 -3.22 5.70
CA SER A 412 31.09 -4.65 5.87
C SER A 412 30.69 -5.40 4.60
N ALA A 413 31.63 -6.11 3.98
CA ALA A 413 31.38 -6.93 2.80
C ALA A 413 31.87 -8.36 3.03
N GLN A 414 31.00 -9.36 2.80
CA GLN A 414 31.35 -10.76 3.03
C GLN A 414 30.92 -11.65 1.87
N ARG A 415 31.75 -12.61 1.48
CA ARG A 415 31.47 -13.59 0.42
C ARG A 415 31.02 -12.93 -0.89
N VAL A 416 31.91 -12.11 -1.45
CA VAL A 416 31.73 -11.45 -2.74
C VAL A 416 32.46 -12.24 -3.82
N ALA A 417 31.73 -12.71 -4.81
CA ALA A 417 32.30 -13.49 -5.92
C ALA A 417 32.99 -12.60 -6.98
N GLY A 418 32.51 -11.36 -7.16
CA GLY A 418 33.05 -10.36 -8.07
C GLY A 418 34.07 -9.43 -7.42
N ASN A 419 34.35 -8.32 -8.10
CA ASN A 419 35.22 -7.27 -7.57
C ASN A 419 34.47 -6.44 -6.51
N LEU A 420 35.24 -5.94 -5.53
CA LEU A 420 34.74 -5.05 -4.49
C LEU A 420 35.41 -3.69 -4.57
N THR A 421 34.60 -2.64 -4.70
CA THR A 421 35.03 -1.26 -4.50
C THR A 421 34.30 -0.70 -3.28
N ALA A 422 35.06 -0.31 -2.26
CA ALA A 422 34.56 0.25 -1.01
C ALA A 422 35.15 1.64 -0.77
N GLU A 423 34.32 2.65 -0.73
CA GLU A 423 34.72 4.05 -0.47
C GLU A 423 34.04 4.54 0.81
N ASP A 424 34.85 4.96 1.76
CA ASP A 424 34.37 5.61 2.99
C ASP A 424 35.21 6.86 3.29
N SER A 425 34.70 7.77 4.07
CA SER A 425 35.47 8.91 4.55
C SER A 425 35.92 8.75 6.00
N ASN A 426 34.98 8.37 6.87
CA ASN A 426 35.18 8.41 8.33
C ASN A 426 34.96 7.06 9.04
N GLY A 427 34.39 6.09 8.40
CA GLY A 427 34.11 4.79 8.98
C GLY A 427 35.15 3.73 8.61
N SER A 428 35.06 2.58 9.21
CA SER A 428 35.90 1.43 8.93
C SER A 428 35.41 0.63 7.74
N VAL A 429 36.34 0.05 6.99
CA VAL A 429 36.07 -0.88 5.90
C VAL A 429 36.51 -2.27 6.30
N SER A 430 35.60 -3.22 6.33
CA SER A 430 35.89 -4.63 6.57
C SER A 430 35.41 -5.46 5.39
N ALA A 431 36.27 -6.29 4.81
CA ALA A 431 35.85 -7.24 3.78
C ALA A 431 36.48 -8.61 4.01
N SER A 432 35.69 -9.65 3.76
CA SER A 432 36.18 -11.03 3.88
C SER A 432 35.63 -11.94 2.79
N ALA A 433 36.44 -12.94 2.41
CA ALA A 433 36.07 -13.93 1.39
C ALA A 433 35.65 -13.30 0.05
N VAL A 434 36.52 -12.40 -0.49
CA VAL A 434 36.34 -11.79 -1.81
C VAL A 434 37.11 -12.56 -2.86
N SER A 435 36.45 -13.00 -3.93
CA SER A 435 37.07 -13.78 -5.00
C SER A 435 37.68 -12.91 -6.12
N GLY A 436 37.17 -11.69 -6.30
CA GLY A 436 37.71 -10.69 -7.24
C GLY A 436 38.73 -9.74 -6.61
N ASP A 437 39.01 -8.67 -7.31
CA ASP A 437 39.88 -7.59 -6.86
C ASP A 437 39.20 -6.72 -5.81
N VAL A 438 39.96 -6.19 -4.86
CA VAL A 438 39.49 -5.27 -3.81
C VAL A 438 40.14 -3.92 -3.95
N SER A 439 39.31 -2.88 -4.04
CA SER A 439 39.73 -1.48 -3.93
C SER A 439 39.06 -0.85 -2.71
N ALA A 440 39.82 -0.50 -1.70
CA ALA A 440 39.32 0.12 -0.47
C ALA A 440 39.92 1.52 -0.28
N LYS A 441 39.05 2.51 -0.05
CA LYS A 441 39.45 3.90 0.19
C LYS A 441 38.77 4.44 1.43
N THR A 442 39.54 4.94 2.39
CA THR A 442 39.00 5.67 3.55
C THR A 442 40.01 6.73 4.01
N SER A 443 39.56 7.71 4.82
CA SER A 443 40.49 8.73 5.35
C SER A 443 40.78 8.54 6.83
N PHE A 444 39.81 8.09 7.64
CA PHE A 444 40.00 8.00 9.10
C PHE A 444 39.73 6.60 9.69
N GLY A 445 38.99 5.77 9.05
CA GLY A 445 38.66 4.43 9.56
C GLY A 445 39.75 3.40 9.27
N SER A 446 39.74 2.31 10.02
CA SER A 446 40.61 1.16 9.74
C SER A 446 40.12 0.37 8.53
N VAL A 447 41.05 -0.23 7.80
CA VAL A 447 40.76 -1.18 6.72
C VAL A 447 41.20 -2.57 7.13
N LYS A 448 40.25 -3.53 7.13
CA LYS A 448 40.51 -4.93 7.41
C LYS A 448 40.04 -5.79 6.24
N LEU A 449 40.99 -6.44 5.56
CA LEU A 449 40.74 -7.30 4.41
C LEU A 449 41.23 -8.72 4.74
N GLU A 450 40.37 -9.72 4.68
CA GLU A 450 40.70 -11.12 4.99
C GLU A 450 40.23 -12.03 3.86
N ASP A 451 41.05 -13.02 3.52
CA ASP A 451 40.71 -14.03 2.52
C ASP A 451 40.39 -13.42 1.13
N ILE A 452 41.30 -12.58 0.61
CA ILE A 452 41.15 -11.94 -0.69
C ILE A 452 41.89 -12.74 -1.76
N ALA A 453 41.20 -13.15 -2.81
CA ALA A 453 41.78 -13.95 -3.89
C ALA A 453 42.36 -13.11 -5.05
N GLY A 454 41.92 -11.87 -5.21
CA GLY A 454 42.34 -10.95 -6.26
C GLY A 454 43.40 -9.93 -5.80
N THR A 455 43.59 -8.91 -6.62
CA THR A 455 44.47 -7.75 -6.35
C THR A 455 43.94 -6.94 -5.18
N ILE A 456 44.82 -6.45 -4.31
CA ILE A 456 44.46 -5.58 -3.18
C ILE A 456 45.00 -4.18 -3.41
N THR A 457 44.13 -3.20 -3.46
CA THR A 457 44.47 -1.78 -3.51
C THR A 457 43.82 -1.06 -2.33
N VAL A 458 44.63 -0.46 -1.45
CA VAL A 458 44.12 0.29 -0.29
C VAL A 458 44.74 1.68 -0.26
N VAL A 459 43.89 2.69 -0.13
CA VAL A 459 44.30 4.07 0.15
C VAL A 459 43.63 4.52 1.42
N ASN A 460 44.44 4.75 2.46
CA ASN A 460 43.95 5.25 3.75
C ASN A 460 44.86 6.41 4.21
N GLU A 461 44.33 7.35 4.95
CA GLU A 461 45.19 8.44 5.48
C GLU A 461 45.55 8.21 6.95
N ASN A 462 44.56 7.99 7.81
CA ASN A 462 44.76 7.99 9.26
C ASN A 462 44.45 6.65 9.96
N GLY A 463 43.84 5.71 9.30
CA GLY A 463 43.46 4.42 9.89
C GLY A 463 44.46 3.31 9.60
N SER A 464 44.55 2.32 10.47
CA SER A 464 45.38 1.13 10.27
C SER A 464 44.86 0.28 9.11
N VAL A 465 45.78 -0.36 8.41
CA VAL A 465 45.45 -1.29 7.33
C VAL A 465 45.97 -2.68 7.68
N SER A 466 45.06 -3.65 7.69
CA SER A 466 45.40 -5.07 7.80
C SER A 466 44.80 -5.80 6.60
N ALA A 467 45.67 -6.46 5.80
CA ALA A 467 45.21 -7.22 4.65
C ALA A 467 45.86 -8.58 4.58
N ALA A 468 45.06 -9.59 4.27
CA ALA A 468 45.47 -10.97 4.11
C ALA A 468 44.97 -11.54 2.77
N ALA A 469 45.89 -12.05 1.96
CA ALA A 469 45.54 -12.76 0.74
C ALA A 469 44.95 -14.14 1.06
N ARG A 470 44.16 -14.68 0.15
CA ARG A 470 43.59 -16.04 0.27
C ARG A 470 44.68 -17.11 0.17
N PRO A 471 44.71 -18.09 1.09
CA PRO A 471 45.63 -19.20 0.97
C PRO A 471 45.44 -19.97 -0.35
N GLY A 472 46.57 -20.38 -0.96
CA GLY A 472 46.54 -21.26 -2.13
C GLY A 472 46.23 -20.62 -3.48
N THR A 473 45.94 -19.31 -3.55
CA THR A 473 45.63 -18.59 -4.82
C THR A 473 46.86 -18.10 -5.60
N GLY A 474 48.04 -18.39 -5.13
CA GLY A 474 49.29 -17.81 -5.66
C GLY A 474 49.45 -16.32 -5.28
N CYS A 475 50.48 -15.67 -5.79
CA CYS A 475 50.68 -14.24 -5.51
C CYS A 475 49.70 -13.37 -6.29
N LYS A 476 49.32 -12.23 -5.71
CA LYS A 476 48.54 -11.15 -6.33
C LYS A 476 49.20 -9.81 -6.04
N ASN A 477 48.96 -8.83 -6.91
CA ASN A 477 49.45 -7.49 -6.68
C ASN A 477 48.82 -6.88 -5.43
N ILE A 478 49.63 -6.29 -4.57
CA ILE A 478 49.18 -5.62 -3.35
C ILE A 478 49.76 -4.22 -3.32
N SER A 479 48.91 -3.22 -3.26
CA SER A 479 49.28 -1.82 -3.15
C SER A 479 48.54 -1.19 -1.95
N VAL A 480 49.30 -0.78 -0.95
CA VAL A 480 48.75 -0.15 0.26
C VAL A 480 49.45 1.14 0.55
N ARG A 481 48.69 2.21 0.70
CA ARG A 481 49.19 3.53 1.07
C ARG A 481 48.40 4.06 2.28
N THR A 482 49.16 4.46 3.31
CA THR A 482 48.63 5.18 4.48
C THR A 482 49.60 6.27 4.93
N SER A 483 49.19 7.20 5.78
CA SER A 483 50.04 8.29 6.23
C SER A 483 50.41 8.19 7.71
N PHE A 484 49.48 7.80 8.60
CA PHE A 484 49.70 7.92 10.05
C PHE A 484 49.55 6.62 10.84
N SER A 485 49.06 5.56 10.27
CA SER A 485 48.77 4.33 11.00
C SER A 485 49.48 3.11 10.40
N PRO A 486 49.69 2.03 11.17
CA PRO A 486 50.50 0.89 10.71
C PRO A 486 49.82 0.11 9.56
N ILE A 487 50.68 -0.46 8.72
CA ILE A 487 50.33 -1.40 7.68
C ILE A 487 50.74 -2.81 8.13
N ARG A 488 49.79 -3.77 8.09
CA ARG A 488 50.04 -5.19 8.31
C ARG A 488 49.58 -5.99 7.11
N ILE A 489 50.48 -6.69 6.45
CA ILE A 489 50.16 -7.52 5.29
C ILE A 489 50.55 -8.95 5.59
N GLN A 490 49.58 -9.86 5.44
CA GLN A 490 49.78 -11.30 5.57
C GLN A 490 49.85 -11.93 4.17
N LEU A 491 51.00 -12.51 3.85
CA LEU A 491 51.28 -13.10 2.54
C LEU A 491 51.29 -14.63 2.64
N GLY A 492 50.61 -15.27 1.71
CA GLY A 492 50.73 -16.69 1.45
C GLY A 492 52.04 -17.02 0.66
N GLN A 493 52.09 -18.26 0.16
CA GLN A 493 53.20 -18.67 -0.72
C GLN A 493 53.13 -17.90 -2.04
N GLY A 494 54.27 -17.39 -2.51
CA GLY A 494 54.35 -16.66 -3.78
C GLY A 494 55.64 -15.90 -3.91
N SER A 495 55.90 -15.36 -5.12
CA SER A 495 57.06 -14.56 -5.44
C SER A 495 56.62 -13.10 -5.63
N TYR A 496 57.28 -12.19 -4.91
CA TYR A 496 56.93 -10.77 -4.94
C TYR A 496 58.15 -9.91 -5.24
N THR A 497 57.94 -8.88 -6.04
CA THR A 497 58.86 -7.72 -6.10
C THR A 497 58.37 -6.71 -5.07
N LEU A 498 59.16 -6.52 -4.02
CA LEU A 498 58.84 -5.68 -2.86
C LEU A 498 59.36 -4.27 -3.03
N SER A 499 58.53 -3.30 -2.79
CA SER A 499 58.90 -1.91 -2.54
C SER A 499 58.14 -1.39 -1.32
N ALA A 500 58.79 -1.25 -0.19
CA ALA A 500 58.20 -0.77 1.05
C ALA A 500 58.95 0.49 1.53
N ARG A 501 58.22 1.54 1.89
CA ARG A 501 58.76 2.83 2.36
C ARG A 501 57.97 3.39 3.53
N THR A 502 58.69 3.93 4.50
CA THR A 502 58.14 4.76 5.57
C THR A 502 59.11 5.93 5.83
N SER A 503 58.64 7.04 6.42
CA SER A 503 59.55 8.17 6.75
C SER A 503 59.88 8.22 8.25
N PHE A 504 58.96 7.75 9.13
CA PHE A 504 59.16 7.79 10.60
C PHE A 504 58.74 6.48 11.28
N GLY A 505 58.85 5.36 10.57
CA GLY A 505 58.49 4.03 11.08
C GLY A 505 59.62 3.04 10.91
N ARG A 506 59.29 1.76 11.15
CA ARG A 506 60.16 0.62 10.85
C ARG A 506 59.46 -0.37 9.95
N ILE A 507 60.24 -1.01 9.07
CA ILE A 507 59.74 -2.07 8.19
C ILE A 507 60.25 -3.41 8.73
N ASN A 508 59.33 -4.29 9.09
CA ASN A 508 59.61 -5.64 9.57
C ASN A 508 59.09 -6.67 8.57
N SER A 509 59.86 -7.72 8.32
CA SER A 509 59.41 -8.83 7.48
C SER A 509 59.69 -10.16 8.17
N GLU A 510 58.66 -11.00 8.37
CA GLU A 510 58.85 -12.40 8.78
C GLU A 510 59.30 -13.29 7.62
N LEU A 511 59.12 -12.83 6.39
CA LEU A 511 59.52 -13.55 5.18
C LEU A 511 60.94 -13.16 4.77
N PRO A 512 61.76 -14.11 4.29
CA PRO A 512 63.07 -13.79 3.77
C PRO A 512 63.00 -12.84 2.57
N VAL A 513 63.71 -11.71 2.65
CA VAL A 513 63.82 -10.73 1.57
C VAL A 513 65.23 -10.73 1.01
N THR A 514 65.36 -10.98 -0.29
CA THR A 514 66.62 -10.73 -1.01
C THR A 514 66.66 -9.26 -1.42
N SER A 515 67.43 -8.46 -0.72
CA SER A 515 67.51 -7.01 -0.92
C SER A 515 68.14 -6.62 -2.24
N SER A 516 67.61 -5.63 -2.92
CA SER A 516 68.24 -4.93 -4.07
C SER A 516 68.46 -3.46 -3.69
N GLY A 517 69.69 -3.10 -3.34
CA GLY A 517 70.05 -1.74 -2.93
C GLY A 517 70.33 -1.58 -1.44
N GLU A 518 70.41 -0.33 -0.98
CA GLU A 518 70.65 0.02 0.42
C GLU A 518 69.50 -0.35 1.32
N ILE A 519 69.76 -1.07 2.41
CA ILE A 519 68.75 -1.42 3.44
C ILE A 519 68.80 -0.31 4.50
N SER A 520 67.67 0.39 4.67
CA SER A 520 67.50 1.30 5.80
C SER A 520 66.27 0.88 6.61
N GLY A 521 66.15 1.37 7.83
CA GLY A 521 64.91 1.15 8.64
C GLY A 521 63.63 1.74 8.00
N GLU A 522 63.82 2.64 7.04
CA GLU A 522 62.75 3.37 6.36
C GLU A 522 62.46 2.93 4.92
N SER A 523 63.32 2.10 4.32
CA SER A 523 63.19 1.61 2.94
C SER A 523 63.64 0.17 2.83
N LEU A 524 62.81 -0.68 2.25
CA LEU A 524 63.10 -2.07 1.98
C LEU A 524 62.63 -2.42 0.55
N ASN A 525 63.61 -2.52 -0.37
CA ASN A 525 63.34 -2.95 -1.74
C ASN A 525 64.02 -4.30 -1.99
N GLY A 526 63.36 -5.19 -2.71
CA GLY A 526 63.92 -6.52 -2.95
C GLY A 526 62.89 -7.51 -3.47
N THR A 527 63.15 -8.77 -3.26
CA THR A 527 62.28 -9.86 -3.69
C THR A 527 61.99 -10.82 -2.54
N ILE A 528 60.78 -11.33 -2.50
CA ILE A 528 60.34 -12.41 -1.63
C ILE A 528 60.07 -13.64 -2.50
N GLY A 529 60.55 -14.81 -2.11
CA GLY A 529 60.26 -16.09 -2.79
C GLY A 529 60.77 -16.20 -4.22
N GLY A 530 61.98 -15.73 -4.50
CA GLY A 530 62.68 -15.83 -5.81
C GLY A 530 62.43 -14.68 -6.79
N GLY A 531 61.48 -13.80 -6.53
CA GLY A 531 61.23 -12.57 -7.29
C GLY A 531 60.44 -12.75 -8.59
N GLY A 532 59.97 -11.66 -9.18
CA GLY A 532 59.43 -11.58 -10.55
C GLY A 532 57.97 -11.98 -10.76
N GLY A 533 57.22 -12.38 -9.72
CA GLY A 533 55.81 -12.74 -9.87
C GLY A 533 54.83 -11.56 -9.77
N CYS A 534 54.57 -11.11 -8.56
CA CYS A 534 53.63 -10.02 -8.28
C CYS A 534 54.34 -8.81 -7.64
N THR A 535 53.68 -7.69 -7.64
CA THR A 535 54.16 -6.47 -6.96
C THR A 535 53.61 -6.35 -5.56
N LEU A 536 54.46 -6.01 -4.59
CA LEU A 536 54.07 -5.64 -3.24
C LEU A 536 54.59 -4.21 -2.98
N SER A 537 53.67 -3.24 -3.08
CA SER A 537 53.99 -1.82 -2.93
C SER A 537 53.35 -1.29 -1.64
N LEU A 538 54.17 -0.94 -0.65
CA LEU A 538 53.72 -0.48 0.65
C LEU A 538 54.29 0.90 0.95
N SER A 539 53.47 1.87 1.25
CA SER A 539 53.88 3.23 1.54
C SER A 539 53.20 3.75 2.79
N ASN A 540 54.00 4.16 3.76
CA ASN A 540 53.55 4.82 4.98
C ASN A 540 54.42 6.06 5.23
N SER A 541 53.85 7.12 5.80
CA SER A 541 54.66 8.31 6.12
C SER A 541 55.12 8.33 7.58
N ASN A 542 54.30 7.93 8.54
CA ASN A 542 54.53 8.15 9.96
C ASN A 542 54.43 6.92 10.86
N SER A 543 54.37 5.71 10.32
CA SER A 543 54.18 4.49 11.13
C SER A 543 54.86 3.28 10.49
N GLY A 544 54.87 2.15 11.21
CA GLY A 544 55.51 0.91 10.81
C GLY A 544 54.79 0.12 9.72
N ILE A 545 55.57 -0.74 9.05
CA ILE A 545 55.07 -1.71 8.06
C ILE A 545 55.51 -3.10 8.50
N ASP A 546 54.56 -3.99 8.72
CA ASP A 546 54.80 -5.40 9.08
C ASP A 546 54.37 -6.31 7.91
N ILE A 547 55.28 -7.07 7.37
CA ILE A 547 55.07 -8.09 6.35
C ILE A 547 55.14 -9.46 7.06
N LEU A 548 53.99 -10.09 7.21
CA LEU A 548 53.83 -11.29 8.02
C LEU A 548 53.61 -12.52 7.12
N LYS A 549 53.96 -13.67 7.62
CA LYS A 549 53.58 -14.95 7.00
C LYS A 549 52.14 -15.29 7.32
N LEU A 550 51.38 -15.61 6.30
CA LEU A 550 50.00 -16.14 6.48
C LEU A 550 50.11 -17.52 7.16
N LYS A 551 49.41 -17.69 8.28
CA LYS A 551 49.41 -18.92 9.07
C LYS A 551 48.48 -19.97 8.49
#